data_f103fc7c6af1dbcbb773892ae0987528
#
_entry.id   f103fc7c6af1dbcbb773892ae0987528
#
_cell.length_a   1.000
_cell.length_b   1.000
_cell.length_c   1.000
_cell.angle_alpha   90.00
_cell.angle_beta   90.00
_cell.angle_gamma   90.00
#
_symmetry.space_group_name_H-M   'P 1'
#
loop_
_entity.id
_entity.type
_entity.pdbx_description
1 polymer ?
#
loop_
_entity_poly.entity_id
_entity_poly.type
_entity_poly.pdbx_seq_one_letter_code
_entity_poly.pdbx_strand_id
1 'polypeptide(L)'
;MSTGKPTPAQIRTPSTHYGNAKAATRHFITQRVTGAINVLFTLFIVWFVVSLAGRAPAAMLELVRHPFVAIGLALLVINVAIHMRNGMRDVIEDYFDKGEHSLAMVANNLFVGFFFVVALGAILKLVFWG
;
A
#
# COMPACT_ATOMS: atom_id res chain seq x y z
N MET A 1 29.23 -0.76 13.74
CA MET A 1 28.56 -2.07 13.71
C MET A 1 29.58 -3.14 14.04
N SER A 2 29.31 -3.97 15.03
CA SER A 2 30.17 -5.14 15.34
C SER A 2 29.97 -6.18 14.23
N THR A 3 31.04 -6.48 13.49
CA THR A 3 31.07 -7.55 12.47
C THR A 3 31.44 -8.91 13.07
N GLY A 4 31.52 -8.99 14.41
CA GLY A 4 31.87 -10.23 15.11
C GLY A 4 30.73 -11.28 15.08
N LYS A 5 31.12 -12.55 15.21
CA LYS A 5 30.14 -13.62 15.37
C LYS A 5 29.32 -13.38 16.66
N PRO A 6 28.01 -13.69 16.64
CA PRO A 6 27.15 -13.49 17.80
C PRO A 6 27.65 -14.36 19.00
N THR A 7 27.57 -13.79 20.18
CA THR A 7 27.86 -14.54 21.41
C THR A 7 26.73 -15.54 21.72
N PRO A 8 27.01 -16.58 22.57
CA PRO A 8 25.96 -17.52 22.96
C PRO A 8 24.73 -16.86 23.61
N ALA A 9 24.91 -15.74 24.32
CA ALA A 9 23.81 -14.97 24.90
C ALA A 9 22.97 -14.28 23.84
N GLN A 10 23.62 -13.74 22.80
CA GLN A 10 22.93 -13.09 21.65
C GLN A 10 22.17 -14.11 20.79
N ILE A 11 22.67 -15.35 20.68
CA ILE A 11 21.96 -16.43 20.00
C ILE A 11 20.69 -16.82 20.77
N ARG A 12 20.72 -16.79 22.09
CA ARG A 12 19.54 -17.05 22.94
C ARG A 12 18.50 -15.95 22.88
N THR A 13 18.90 -14.73 22.53
CA THR A 13 18.01 -13.58 22.33
C THR A 13 18.19 -12.98 20.94
N PRO A 14 17.68 -13.64 19.88
CA PRO A 14 17.93 -13.23 18.49
C PRO A 14 17.55 -11.78 18.18
N SER A 15 16.50 -11.27 18.84
CA SER A 15 16.05 -9.89 18.65
C SER A 15 17.10 -8.84 19.03
N THR A 16 17.99 -9.15 19.97
CA THR A 16 19.07 -8.24 20.40
C THR A 16 20.21 -8.16 19.37
N HIS A 17 20.42 -9.23 18.62
CA HIS A 17 21.48 -9.30 17.60
C HIS A 17 20.98 -8.92 16.19
N TYR A 18 19.80 -9.38 15.82
CA TYR A 18 19.24 -9.23 14.46
C TYR A 18 18.25 -8.08 14.32
N GLY A 19 18.03 -7.27 15.34
CA GLY A 19 17.08 -6.18 15.35
C GLY A 19 15.64 -6.62 15.60
N ASN A 20 14.67 -5.84 15.12
CA ASN A 20 13.27 -6.06 15.42
C ASN A 20 12.63 -7.11 14.49
N ALA A 21 12.76 -8.40 14.85
CA ALA A 21 12.17 -9.50 14.08
C ALA A 21 10.63 -9.40 13.93
N LYS A 22 9.93 -8.84 14.93
CA LYS A 22 8.47 -8.64 14.87
C LYS A 22 8.09 -7.62 13.79
N ALA A 23 8.86 -6.54 13.62
CA ALA A 23 8.61 -5.55 12.58
C ALA A 23 8.85 -6.13 11.19
N ALA A 24 9.92 -6.90 11.00
CA ALA A 24 10.23 -7.57 9.75
C ALA A 24 9.14 -8.59 9.37
N THR A 25 8.69 -9.39 10.32
CA THR A 25 7.61 -10.36 10.10
C THR A 25 6.29 -9.67 9.75
N ARG A 26 5.96 -8.59 10.44
CA ARG A 26 4.75 -7.80 10.15
C ARG A 26 4.79 -7.21 8.75
N HIS A 27 5.93 -6.62 8.35
CA HIS A 27 6.12 -6.09 7.00
C HIS A 27 5.93 -7.18 5.94
N PHE A 28 6.56 -8.33 6.12
CA PHE A 28 6.45 -9.47 5.22
C PHE A 28 5.01 -9.98 5.07
N ILE A 29 4.30 -10.16 6.19
CA ILE A 29 2.90 -10.62 6.18
C ILE A 29 2.00 -9.56 5.53
N THR A 30 2.15 -8.28 5.89
CA THR A 30 1.36 -7.18 5.32
C THR A 30 1.53 -7.12 3.80
N GLN A 31 2.75 -7.24 3.32
CA GLN A 31 3.03 -7.21 1.88
C GLN A 31 2.38 -8.39 1.14
N ARG A 32 2.44 -9.58 1.70
CA ARG A 32 1.81 -10.76 1.10
C ARG A 32 0.28 -10.72 1.14
N VAL A 33 -0.29 -10.31 2.27
CA VAL A 33 -1.75 -10.20 2.43
C VAL A 33 -2.32 -9.12 1.51
N THR A 34 -1.72 -7.94 1.49
CA THR A 34 -2.17 -6.86 0.59
C THR A 34 -1.99 -7.24 -0.88
N GLY A 35 -0.93 -7.97 -1.22
CA GLY A 35 -0.73 -8.51 -2.57
C GLY A 35 -1.82 -9.50 -2.98
N ALA A 36 -2.17 -10.44 -2.12
CA ALA A 36 -3.27 -11.39 -2.37
C ALA A 36 -4.62 -10.69 -2.51
N ILE A 37 -4.90 -9.72 -1.66
CA ILE A 37 -6.13 -8.89 -1.75
C ILE A 37 -6.14 -8.07 -3.05
N ASN A 38 -4.99 -7.59 -3.52
CA ASN A 38 -4.90 -6.85 -4.79
C ASN A 38 -5.34 -7.70 -6.00
N VAL A 39 -5.21 -9.02 -5.97
CA VAL A 39 -5.75 -9.89 -7.02
C VAL A 39 -7.27 -9.76 -7.10
N LEU A 40 -7.95 -9.78 -5.95
CA LEU A 40 -9.40 -9.59 -5.89
C LEU A 40 -9.80 -8.18 -6.32
N PHE A 41 -9.05 -7.16 -5.90
CA PHE A 41 -9.29 -5.78 -6.33
C PHE A 41 -8.99 -5.54 -7.81
N THR A 42 -8.09 -6.30 -8.41
CA THR A 42 -7.87 -6.24 -9.86
C THR A 42 -9.11 -6.71 -10.62
N LEU A 43 -9.74 -7.79 -10.19
CA LEU A 43 -11.01 -8.24 -10.75
C LEU A 43 -12.13 -7.21 -10.55
N PHE A 44 -12.20 -6.62 -9.36
CA PHE A 44 -13.16 -5.56 -9.05
C PHE A 44 -12.97 -4.33 -9.94
N ILE A 45 -11.74 -3.83 -10.09
CA ILE A 45 -11.48 -2.63 -10.91
C ILE A 45 -11.72 -2.88 -12.40
N VAL A 46 -11.41 -4.07 -12.90
CA VAL A 46 -11.73 -4.47 -14.28
C VAL A 46 -13.25 -4.46 -14.49
N TRP A 47 -13.99 -5.11 -13.58
CA TRP A 47 -15.45 -5.06 -13.63
C TRP A 47 -15.99 -3.62 -13.59
N PHE A 48 -15.45 -2.81 -12.69
CA PHE A 48 -15.87 -1.41 -12.53
C PHE A 48 -15.63 -0.59 -13.82
N VAL A 49 -14.43 -0.66 -14.39
CA VAL A 49 -14.08 0.07 -15.63
C VAL A 49 -14.94 -0.39 -16.79
N VAL A 50 -15.14 -1.71 -16.95
CA VAL A 50 -16.02 -2.25 -17.99
C VAL A 50 -17.48 -1.79 -17.78
N SER A 51 -17.92 -1.75 -16.52
CA SER A 51 -19.26 -1.27 -16.18
C SER A 51 -19.48 0.22 -16.47
N LEU A 52 -18.42 1.04 -16.46
CA LEU A 52 -18.49 2.46 -16.84
C LEU A 52 -18.53 2.65 -18.35
N ALA A 53 -17.97 1.71 -19.11
CA ALA A 53 -17.84 1.86 -20.54
C ALA A 53 -19.21 2.04 -21.24
N GLY A 54 -19.32 3.07 -22.08
CA GLY A 54 -20.52 3.38 -22.85
C GLY A 54 -21.68 3.96 -22.05
N ARG A 55 -21.52 4.21 -20.74
CA ARG A 55 -22.56 4.86 -19.92
C ARG A 55 -22.54 6.38 -20.10
N ALA A 56 -23.71 7.00 -19.98
CA ALA A 56 -23.82 8.46 -19.86
C ALA A 56 -23.21 8.93 -18.50
N PRO A 57 -22.68 10.16 -18.42
CA PRO A 57 -22.05 10.68 -17.21
C PRO A 57 -22.90 10.56 -15.94
N ALA A 58 -24.20 10.80 -16.03
CA ALA A 58 -25.13 10.65 -14.92
C ALA A 58 -25.19 9.20 -14.39
N ALA A 59 -25.24 8.22 -15.29
CA ALA A 59 -25.25 6.80 -14.95
C ALA A 59 -23.90 6.31 -14.41
N MET A 60 -22.78 6.89 -14.85
CA MET A 60 -21.46 6.64 -14.26
C MET A 60 -21.40 7.11 -12.82
N LEU A 61 -21.91 8.31 -12.55
CA LEU A 61 -21.96 8.87 -11.19
C LEU A 61 -22.85 8.05 -10.27
N GLU A 62 -23.99 7.59 -10.75
CA GLU A 62 -24.89 6.72 -10.00
C GLU A 62 -24.19 5.40 -9.60
N LEU A 63 -23.42 4.80 -10.51
CA LEU A 63 -22.64 3.60 -10.22
C LEU A 63 -21.60 3.86 -9.12
N VAL A 64 -20.86 4.97 -9.20
CA VAL A 64 -19.86 5.32 -8.18
C VAL A 64 -20.51 5.57 -6.81
N ARG A 65 -21.69 6.14 -6.78
CA ARG A 65 -22.46 6.43 -5.56
C ARG A 65 -23.11 5.20 -4.93
N HIS A 66 -23.17 4.10 -5.65
CA HIS A 66 -23.68 2.86 -5.06
C HIS A 66 -22.82 2.46 -3.85
N PRO A 67 -23.41 2.23 -2.66
CA PRO A 67 -22.65 2.02 -1.42
C PRO A 67 -21.58 0.94 -1.51
N PHE A 68 -21.88 -0.20 -2.11
CA PHE A 68 -20.91 -1.30 -2.27
C PHE A 68 -19.75 -0.93 -3.21
N VAL A 69 -20.03 -0.17 -4.27
CA VAL A 69 -19.01 0.29 -5.21
C VAL A 69 -18.13 1.35 -4.54
N ALA A 70 -18.71 2.32 -3.86
CA ALA A 70 -17.98 3.37 -3.15
C ALA A 70 -17.07 2.80 -2.06
N ILE A 71 -17.58 1.88 -1.24
CA ILE A 71 -16.81 1.19 -0.20
C ILE A 71 -15.71 0.35 -0.84
N GLY A 72 -16.00 -0.40 -1.89
CA GLY A 72 -15.03 -1.20 -2.64
C GLY A 72 -13.89 -0.35 -3.19
N LEU A 73 -14.18 0.80 -3.79
CA LEU A 73 -13.18 1.74 -4.29
C LEU A 73 -12.32 2.33 -3.16
N ALA A 74 -12.94 2.69 -2.03
CA ALA A 74 -12.21 3.19 -0.87
C ALA A 74 -11.25 2.13 -0.29
N LEU A 75 -11.72 0.91 -0.12
CA LEU A 75 -10.88 -0.21 0.35
C LEU A 75 -9.76 -0.55 -0.64
N LEU A 76 -10.04 -0.49 -1.94
CA LEU A 76 -9.02 -0.64 -2.99
C LEU A 76 -7.92 0.40 -2.83
N VAL A 77 -8.26 1.68 -2.69
CA VAL A 77 -7.28 2.77 -2.52
C VAL A 77 -6.43 2.54 -1.28
N ILE A 78 -7.04 2.16 -0.15
CA ILE A 78 -6.32 1.86 1.10
C ILE A 78 -5.35 0.70 0.89
N ASN A 79 -5.81 -0.40 0.33
CA ASN A 79 -4.99 -1.60 0.13
C ASN A 79 -3.83 -1.35 -0.85
N VAL A 80 -4.10 -0.68 -1.97
CA VAL A 80 -3.08 -0.32 -2.96
C VAL A 80 -2.05 0.64 -2.36
N ALA A 81 -2.47 1.63 -1.58
CA ALA A 81 -1.56 2.57 -0.93
C ALA A 81 -0.59 1.85 0.04
N ILE A 82 -1.09 0.92 0.85
CA ILE A 82 -0.26 0.13 1.77
C ILE A 82 0.70 -0.76 0.99
N HIS A 83 0.21 -1.47 -0.01
CA HIS A 83 1.02 -2.39 -0.82
C HIS A 83 2.12 -1.64 -1.59
N MET A 84 1.78 -0.52 -2.21
CA MET A 84 2.70 0.32 -2.96
C MET A 84 3.78 0.93 -2.05
N ARG A 85 3.40 1.44 -0.88
CA ARG A 85 4.34 1.98 0.11
C ARG A 85 5.36 0.95 0.54
N ASN A 86 4.88 -0.24 0.88
CA ASN A 86 5.74 -1.33 1.36
C ASN A 86 6.60 -1.90 0.22
N GLY A 87 6.04 -2.10 -0.96
CA GLY A 87 6.79 -2.59 -2.12
C GLY A 87 7.89 -1.64 -2.57
N MET A 88 7.62 -0.33 -2.59
CA MET A 88 8.65 0.65 -2.91
C MET A 88 9.71 0.75 -1.81
N ARG A 89 9.32 0.57 -0.55
CA ARG A 89 10.28 0.47 0.55
C ARG A 89 11.29 -0.66 0.31
N ASP A 90 10.82 -1.85 -0.08
CA ASP A 90 11.69 -2.99 -0.38
C ASP A 90 12.68 -2.66 -1.50
N VAL A 91 12.22 -1.99 -2.57
CA VAL A 91 13.07 -1.52 -3.67
C VAL A 91 14.12 -0.51 -3.17
N ILE A 92 13.71 0.44 -2.33
CA ILE A 92 14.62 1.45 -1.79
C ILE A 92 15.71 0.80 -0.90
N GLU A 93 15.31 -0.16 -0.06
CA GLU A 93 16.23 -0.89 0.81
C GLU A 93 17.26 -1.72 0.01
N ASP A 94 16.86 -2.24 -1.16
CA ASP A 94 17.71 -3.09 -1.99
C ASP A 94 18.64 -2.31 -2.94
N TYR A 95 18.22 -1.15 -3.43
CA TYR A 95 18.89 -0.45 -4.54
C TYR A 95 19.49 0.91 -4.19
N PHE A 96 19.14 1.51 -3.05
CA PHE A 96 19.63 2.83 -2.66
C PHE A 96 20.72 2.76 -1.60
N ASP A 97 21.79 3.51 -1.81
CA ASP A 97 22.88 3.64 -0.84
C ASP A 97 22.43 4.40 0.43
N LYS A 98 23.17 4.19 1.53
CA LYS A 98 22.86 4.79 2.83
C LYS A 98 22.65 6.31 2.81
N GLY A 99 23.32 7.03 1.91
CA GLY A 99 23.19 8.49 1.78
C GLY A 99 21.86 8.93 1.16
N GLU A 100 21.34 8.17 0.22
CA GLU A 100 20.11 8.50 -0.52
C GLU A 100 18.87 7.80 0.03
N HIS A 101 19.07 6.75 0.82
CA HIS A 101 18.00 5.92 1.39
C HIS A 101 16.96 6.75 2.15
N SER A 102 17.40 7.65 3.02
CA SER A 102 16.51 8.48 3.84
C SER A 102 15.64 9.40 2.99
N LEU A 103 16.22 10.05 1.97
CA LEU A 103 15.51 10.92 1.04
C LEU A 103 14.51 10.12 0.21
N ALA A 104 14.89 8.95 -0.29
CA ALA A 104 14.03 8.07 -1.07
C ALA A 104 12.83 7.58 -0.23
N MET A 105 13.04 7.25 1.05
CA MET A 105 11.97 6.84 1.96
C MET A 105 10.97 7.98 2.24
N VAL A 106 11.46 9.19 2.44
CA VAL A 106 10.60 10.38 2.61
C VAL A 106 9.80 10.63 1.32
N ALA A 107 10.45 10.58 0.16
CA ALA A 107 9.79 10.74 -1.13
C ALA A 107 8.71 9.68 -1.36
N ASN A 108 8.98 8.42 -1.03
CA ASN A 108 7.99 7.34 -1.09
C ASN A 108 6.77 7.62 -0.20
N ASN A 109 7.00 7.98 1.05
CA ASN A 109 5.91 8.28 1.99
C ASN A 109 5.08 9.48 1.53
N LEU A 110 5.70 10.54 1.02
CA LEU A 110 5.00 11.71 0.49
C LEU A 110 4.19 11.37 -0.77
N PHE A 111 4.76 10.60 -1.68
CA PHE A 111 4.08 10.16 -2.89
C PHE A 111 2.85 9.32 -2.58
N VAL A 112 2.99 8.33 -1.71
CA VAL A 112 1.88 7.46 -1.30
C VAL A 112 0.80 8.24 -0.55
N GLY A 113 1.21 9.14 0.36
CA GLY A 113 0.29 10.02 1.08
C GLY A 113 -0.49 10.95 0.13
N PHE A 114 0.18 11.55 -0.83
CA PHE A 114 -0.45 12.37 -1.86
C PHE A 114 -1.44 11.55 -2.70
N PHE A 115 -1.01 10.41 -3.21
CA PHE A 115 -1.89 9.49 -3.95
C PHE A 115 -3.14 9.11 -3.15
N PHE A 116 -2.96 8.72 -1.90
CA PHE A 116 -4.05 8.33 -1.01
C PHE A 116 -5.05 9.47 -0.80
N VAL A 117 -4.58 10.66 -0.49
CA VAL A 117 -5.44 11.84 -0.24
C VAL A 117 -6.19 12.23 -1.51
N VAL A 118 -5.53 12.29 -2.64
CA VAL A 118 -6.16 12.65 -3.93
C VAL A 118 -7.20 11.61 -4.35
N ALA A 119 -6.85 10.34 -4.30
CA ALA A 119 -7.74 9.26 -4.72
C ALA A 119 -8.97 9.14 -3.79
N LEU A 120 -8.76 9.15 -2.48
CA LEU A 120 -9.84 9.09 -1.51
C LEU A 120 -10.70 10.36 -1.55
N GLY A 121 -10.09 11.53 -1.67
CA GLY A 121 -10.78 12.80 -1.82
C GLY A 121 -11.63 12.85 -3.09
N ALA A 122 -11.15 12.32 -4.20
CA ALA A 122 -11.92 12.20 -5.44
C ALA A 122 -13.15 11.29 -5.28
N ILE A 123 -13.00 10.14 -4.62
CA ILE A 123 -14.12 9.24 -4.32
C ILE A 123 -15.14 9.95 -3.44
N LEU A 124 -14.71 10.59 -2.36
CA LEU A 124 -15.59 11.34 -1.46
C LEU A 124 -16.33 12.47 -2.18
N LYS A 125 -15.61 13.20 -3.04
CA LYS A 125 -16.24 14.26 -3.85
C LYS A 125 -17.34 13.70 -4.74
N LEU A 126 -17.08 12.63 -5.49
CA LEU A 126 -18.06 12.03 -6.38
C LEU A 126 -19.26 11.44 -5.64
N VAL A 127 -19.03 10.84 -4.48
CA VAL A 127 -20.10 10.23 -3.68
C VAL A 127 -21.01 11.29 -3.07
N PHE A 128 -20.45 12.35 -2.49
CA PHE A 128 -21.22 13.31 -1.70
C PHE A 128 -21.59 14.60 -2.44
N TRP A 129 -20.78 15.04 -3.40
CA TRP A 129 -21.00 16.31 -4.10
C TRP A 129 -21.12 16.18 -5.61
N GLY A 130 -20.77 15.06 -6.15
CA GLY A 130 -20.89 14.79 -7.59
C GLY A 130 -19.78 15.40 -8.41
#